data_36bae6101cf97f38d07e438fb59561e3
#
_entry.id   36bae6101cf97f38d07e438fb59561e3
#
_cell.length_a   1.000
_cell.length_b   1.000
_cell.length_c   1.000
_cell.angle_alpha   90.00
_cell.angle_beta   90.00
_cell.angle_gamma   90.00
#
_symmetry.space_group_name_H-M   'P 1'
#
loop_
_entity.id
_entity.type
_entity.pdbx_description
1 polymer ?
#
loop_
_entity_poly.entity_id
_entity_poly.type
_entity_poly.pdbx_seq_one_letter_code
_entity_poly.pdbx_strand_id
1 'polypeptide(L)'
;MLYNVVENDWGELTYVPTMLGNILLVVLILALLGLSLFFAKKHSKKLTVKQLVFCAMSIALGTVLSNIKLFHFPTGGSVTLLSMLLVCLPGYWFGLGVGLLTGVAYGILQMLIDPYILFPAQLVIDYLLAFGALGLSGAFAEANTQNKLKNNLFTILLGYMFAMLSGLFFFTNHIDSESSLNYNILFGVLFAALYAAAIIIGFMVKDNLVKAYILAVAGRYVFAVLSGWIFFGSYAWDGWGALPYSLVYNAIYIFAEAAVTVVILLLPPVRKTMTQIKNLALSD
;
A
#
# COMPACT_ATOMS: atom_id res chain seq x y z
N MET A 1 -22.23 -8.36 15.68
CA MET A 1 -21.77 -7.24 14.84
C MET A 1 -20.32 -6.97 15.17
N LEU A 2 -19.50 -6.63 14.19
CA LEU A 2 -18.07 -6.37 14.40
C LEU A 2 -17.77 -4.92 14.79
N TYR A 3 -18.73 -4.03 14.65
CA TYR A 3 -18.66 -2.62 15.01
C TYR A 3 -19.99 -2.13 15.57
N ASN A 4 -19.92 -1.10 16.42
CA ASN A 4 -21.05 -0.31 16.87
C ASN A 4 -21.00 1.06 16.22
N VAL A 5 -22.15 1.62 15.90
CA VAL A 5 -22.27 3.00 15.47
C VAL A 5 -22.50 3.84 16.72
N VAL A 6 -21.59 4.76 17.00
CA VAL A 6 -21.66 5.65 18.19
C VAL A 6 -21.59 7.09 17.70
N GLU A 7 -22.47 7.93 18.20
CA GLU A 7 -22.43 9.38 17.95
C GLU A 7 -21.30 9.98 18.79
N ASN A 8 -20.39 10.72 18.16
CA ASN A 8 -19.30 11.41 18.87
C ASN A 8 -19.81 12.73 19.49
N ASP A 9 -18.96 13.41 20.29
CA ASP A 9 -19.30 14.67 20.95
C ASP A 9 -19.63 15.83 19.97
N TRP A 10 -19.42 15.61 18.68
CA TRP A 10 -19.71 16.56 17.59
C TRP A 10 -20.98 16.24 16.82
N GLY A 11 -21.75 15.21 17.27
CA GLY A 11 -22.97 14.75 16.59
C GLY A 11 -22.73 13.88 15.35
N GLU A 12 -21.50 13.39 15.14
CA GLU A 12 -21.14 12.56 14.00
C GLU A 12 -21.20 11.07 14.34
N LEU A 13 -21.72 10.26 13.41
CA LEU A 13 -21.75 8.81 13.57
C LEU A 13 -20.34 8.21 13.32
N THR A 14 -19.73 7.69 14.37
CA THR A 14 -18.46 7.00 14.32
C THR A 14 -18.63 5.50 14.46
N TYR A 15 -17.93 4.74 13.63
CA TYR A 15 -17.94 3.27 13.67
C TYR A 15 -16.85 2.79 14.63
N VAL A 16 -17.24 2.45 15.86
CA VAL A 16 -16.32 1.93 16.87
C VAL A 16 -16.30 0.40 16.79
N PRO A 17 -15.15 -0.25 16.56
CA PRO A 17 -15.07 -1.69 16.56
C PRO A 17 -15.54 -2.27 17.92
N THR A 18 -16.36 -3.30 17.87
CA THR A 18 -16.73 -4.03 19.09
C THR A 18 -15.53 -4.78 19.65
N MET A 19 -15.62 -5.25 20.89
CA MET A 19 -14.60 -6.14 21.48
C MET A 19 -14.29 -7.34 20.56
N LEU A 20 -15.31 -7.92 19.93
CA LEU A 20 -15.16 -9.00 18.95
C LEU A 20 -14.44 -8.52 17.68
N GLY A 21 -14.76 -7.32 17.19
CA GLY A 21 -14.09 -6.69 16.05
C GLY A 21 -12.60 -6.46 16.32
N ASN A 22 -12.26 -5.93 17.49
CA ASN A 22 -10.87 -5.72 17.90
C ASN A 22 -10.12 -7.06 18.07
N ILE A 23 -10.73 -8.09 18.64
CA ILE A 23 -10.13 -9.43 18.78
C ILE A 23 -9.86 -10.00 17.38
N LEU A 24 -10.83 -9.96 16.46
CA LEU A 24 -10.67 -10.47 15.10
C LEU A 24 -9.56 -9.74 14.36
N LEU A 25 -9.45 -8.44 14.54
CA LEU A 25 -8.43 -7.59 13.95
C LEU A 25 -7.05 -7.93 14.51
N VAL A 26 -6.92 -8.10 15.83
CA VAL A 26 -5.66 -8.55 16.47
C VAL A 26 -5.28 -9.95 16.00
N VAL A 27 -6.24 -10.88 15.88
CA VAL A 27 -5.98 -12.24 15.35
C VAL A 27 -5.52 -12.18 13.90
N LEU A 28 -6.15 -11.35 13.06
CA LEU A 28 -5.72 -11.15 11.67
C LEU A 28 -4.30 -10.61 11.58
N ILE A 29 -3.96 -9.66 12.44
CA ILE A 29 -2.62 -9.08 12.55
C ILE A 29 -1.60 -10.13 12.94
N LEU A 30 -1.88 -10.88 14.01
CA LEU A 30 -1.00 -11.95 14.49
C LEU A 30 -0.86 -13.06 13.45
N ALA A 31 -1.92 -13.39 12.71
CA ALA A 31 -1.86 -14.33 11.61
C ALA A 31 -0.98 -13.82 10.45
N LEU A 32 -1.11 -12.55 10.06
CA LEU A 32 -0.28 -11.96 9.01
C LEU A 32 1.19 -11.82 9.44
N LEU A 33 1.45 -11.44 10.70
CA LEU A 33 2.78 -11.43 11.28
C LEU A 33 3.35 -12.86 11.37
N GLY A 34 2.57 -13.82 11.82
CA GLY A 34 2.96 -15.23 11.85
C GLY A 34 3.27 -15.78 10.46
N LEU A 35 2.44 -15.45 9.47
CA LEU A 35 2.67 -15.80 8.06
C LEU A 35 3.95 -15.17 7.52
N SER A 36 4.18 -13.89 7.81
CA SER A 36 5.38 -13.18 7.38
C SER A 36 6.64 -13.78 8.02
N LEU A 37 6.59 -14.12 9.32
CA LEU A 37 7.68 -14.79 10.03
C LEU A 37 7.91 -16.22 9.53
N PHE A 38 6.84 -16.96 9.21
CA PHE A 38 6.92 -18.30 8.63
C PHE A 38 7.60 -18.29 7.26
N PHE A 39 7.22 -17.36 6.39
CA PHE A 39 7.87 -17.17 5.10
C PHE A 39 9.28 -16.64 5.24
N ALA A 40 9.55 -15.75 6.18
CA ALA A 40 10.90 -15.27 6.51
C ALA A 40 11.78 -16.42 7.00
N LYS A 41 11.29 -17.28 7.90
CA LYS A 41 12.04 -18.42 8.46
C LYS A 41 12.38 -19.48 7.40
N LYS A 42 11.52 -19.72 6.43
CA LYS A 42 11.75 -20.69 5.33
C LYS A 42 12.83 -20.20 4.34
N HIS A 43 13.11 -18.90 4.31
CA HIS A 43 14.07 -18.27 3.40
C HIS A 43 15.16 -17.47 4.14
N SER A 44 15.33 -17.62 5.48
CA SER A 44 16.23 -16.81 6.28
C SER A 44 17.69 -17.22 6.08
N LYS A 45 18.29 -16.74 5.00
CA LYS A 45 19.70 -16.36 5.07
C LYS A 45 19.76 -15.17 6.04
N LYS A 46 20.65 -15.23 7.05
CA LYS A 46 20.89 -14.09 7.96
C LYS A 46 21.13 -12.83 7.11
N LEU A 47 20.48 -11.73 7.47
CA LEU A 47 20.73 -10.45 6.83
C LEU A 47 22.22 -10.12 6.91
N THR A 48 22.83 -9.82 5.79
CA THR A 48 24.22 -9.36 5.78
C THR A 48 24.28 -7.92 6.32
N VAL A 49 25.45 -7.53 6.85
CA VAL A 49 25.68 -6.15 7.31
C VAL A 49 25.36 -5.15 6.19
N LYS A 50 25.73 -5.48 4.95
CA LYS A 50 25.47 -4.67 3.77
C LYS A 50 23.96 -4.48 3.54
N GLN A 51 23.17 -5.56 3.59
CA GLN A 51 21.71 -5.46 3.45
C GLN A 51 21.10 -4.58 4.54
N LEU A 52 21.57 -4.72 5.79
CA LEU A 52 21.12 -3.91 6.92
C LEU A 52 21.40 -2.42 6.70
N VAL A 53 22.61 -2.08 6.20
CA VAL A 53 22.99 -0.70 5.89
C VAL A 53 22.10 -0.11 4.80
N PHE A 54 21.85 -0.85 3.71
CA PHE A 54 20.96 -0.38 2.65
C PHE A 54 19.50 -0.19 3.13
N CYS A 55 18.99 -1.10 3.97
CA CYS A 55 17.67 -0.94 4.58
C CYS A 55 17.61 0.31 5.47
N ALA A 56 18.61 0.50 6.33
CA ALA A 56 18.67 1.67 7.21
C ALA A 56 18.75 2.99 6.43
N MET A 57 19.59 3.04 5.38
CA MET A 57 19.67 4.21 4.49
C MET A 57 18.34 4.48 3.77
N SER A 58 17.67 3.44 3.28
CA SER A 58 16.37 3.57 2.62
C SER A 58 15.30 4.10 3.56
N ILE A 59 15.26 3.61 4.81
CA ILE A 59 14.36 4.10 5.86
C ILE A 59 14.68 5.57 6.18
N ALA A 60 15.94 5.90 6.43
CA ALA A 60 16.35 7.26 6.78
C ALA A 60 16.02 8.27 5.68
N LEU A 61 16.42 7.98 4.44
CA LEU A 61 16.13 8.84 3.29
C LEU A 61 14.62 8.91 3.00
N GLY A 62 13.91 7.78 3.09
CA GLY A 62 12.46 7.74 2.96
C GLY A 62 11.77 8.63 3.98
N THR A 63 12.24 8.62 5.23
CA THR A 63 11.73 9.49 6.30
C THR A 63 12.03 10.96 6.04
N VAL A 64 13.23 11.32 5.59
CA VAL A 64 13.55 12.70 5.23
C VAL A 64 12.64 13.19 4.11
N LEU A 65 12.45 12.38 3.05
CA LEU A 65 11.60 12.75 1.93
C LEU A 65 10.12 12.73 2.26
N SER A 66 9.65 11.93 3.22
CA SER A 66 8.26 11.96 3.69
C SER A 66 7.90 13.27 4.42
N ASN A 67 8.89 13.96 4.98
CA ASN A 67 8.68 15.28 5.57
C ASN A 67 8.58 16.41 4.52
N ILE A 68 8.99 16.14 3.26
CA ILE A 68 8.78 17.06 2.15
C ILE A 68 7.38 16.80 1.59
N LYS A 69 6.37 17.41 2.24
CA LYS A 69 4.97 17.30 1.85
C LYS A 69 4.69 18.31 0.74
N LEU A 70 4.53 17.83 -0.51
CA LEU A 70 4.13 18.67 -1.65
C LEU A 70 2.70 19.15 -1.49
N PHE A 71 1.85 18.32 -0.91
CA PHE A 71 0.48 18.64 -0.53
C PHE A 71 0.06 17.82 0.69
N HIS A 72 -0.68 18.44 1.60
CA HIS A 72 -1.21 17.79 2.81
C HIS A 72 -2.73 17.90 2.82
N PHE A 73 -3.40 16.77 3.04
CA PHE A 73 -4.86 16.72 3.14
C PHE A 73 -5.31 16.84 4.60
N PRO A 74 -6.47 17.47 4.88
CA PRO A 74 -6.94 17.70 6.23
C PRO A 74 -7.12 16.43 7.07
N THR A 75 -7.48 15.31 6.45
CA THR A 75 -7.74 14.02 7.12
C THR A 75 -6.53 13.07 7.11
N GLY A 76 -5.30 13.61 7.01
CA GLY A 76 -4.06 12.87 7.28
C GLY A 76 -3.30 12.34 6.06
N GLY A 77 -3.85 12.38 4.85
CA GLY A 77 -3.14 11.99 3.62
C GLY A 77 -2.15 13.07 3.18
N SER A 78 -0.99 12.68 2.65
CA SER A 78 0.00 13.62 2.11
C SER A 78 0.60 13.09 0.80
N VAL A 79 0.81 13.97 -0.16
CA VAL A 79 1.63 13.71 -1.33
C VAL A 79 3.06 14.08 -0.99
N THR A 80 3.92 13.08 -0.91
CA THR A 80 5.35 13.26 -0.58
C THR A 80 6.22 13.07 -1.81
N LEU A 81 7.52 13.36 -1.70
CA LEU A 81 8.43 13.25 -2.84
C LEU A 81 9.24 11.94 -2.73
N LEU A 82 8.92 10.93 -3.58
CA LEU A 82 9.68 9.69 -3.72
C LEU A 82 9.83 8.83 -2.44
N SER A 83 9.11 9.15 -1.36
CA SER A 83 9.26 8.45 -0.09
C SER A 83 8.96 6.96 -0.23
N MET A 84 7.85 6.62 -0.90
CA MET A 84 7.44 5.24 -1.16
C MET A 84 8.48 4.47 -2.00
N LEU A 85 9.13 5.13 -2.97
CA LEU A 85 10.14 4.47 -3.80
C LEU A 85 11.31 3.98 -2.94
N LEU A 86 11.84 4.85 -2.08
CA LEU A 86 13.00 4.49 -1.26
C LEU A 86 12.72 3.28 -0.37
N VAL A 87 11.53 3.20 0.21
CA VAL A 87 11.11 2.05 1.04
C VAL A 87 10.94 0.77 0.20
N CYS A 88 10.58 0.89 -1.08
CA CYS A 88 10.47 -0.25 -2.00
C CYS A 88 11.84 -0.84 -2.42
N LEU A 89 12.91 -0.04 -2.47
CA LEU A 89 14.19 -0.45 -3.03
C LEU A 89 14.80 -1.68 -2.34
N PRO A 90 14.87 -1.79 -1.00
CA PRO A 90 15.40 -2.98 -0.34
C PRO A 90 14.66 -4.27 -0.70
N GLY A 91 13.33 -4.20 -0.84
CA GLY A 91 12.54 -5.33 -1.33
C GLY A 91 12.96 -5.73 -2.74
N TYR A 92 13.04 -4.77 -3.64
CA TYR A 92 13.43 -4.99 -5.03
C TYR A 92 14.86 -5.55 -5.18
N TRP A 93 15.79 -5.15 -4.30
CA TRP A 93 17.18 -5.66 -4.34
C TRP A 93 17.35 -7.02 -3.65
N PHE A 94 16.80 -7.18 -2.46
CA PHE A 94 17.10 -8.29 -1.58
C PHE A 94 15.98 -9.32 -1.39
N GLY A 95 14.81 -9.05 -1.96
CA GLY A 95 13.66 -9.96 -1.94
C GLY A 95 12.57 -9.59 -0.94
N LEU A 96 11.48 -10.35 -1.01
CA LEU A 96 10.22 -10.06 -0.33
C LEU A 96 10.38 -9.93 1.20
N GLY A 97 11.13 -10.84 1.83
CA GLY A 97 11.29 -10.82 3.29
C GLY A 97 12.00 -9.56 3.80
N VAL A 98 13.06 -9.12 3.09
CA VAL A 98 13.79 -7.88 3.43
C VAL A 98 12.90 -6.67 3.17
N GLY A 99 12.17 -6.66 2.07
CA GLY A 99 11.24 -5.58 1.73
C GLY A 99 10.12 -5.41 2.76
N LEU A 100 9.47 -6.50 3.17
CA LEU A 100 8.43 -6.46 4.20
C LEU A 100 8.98 -5.94 5.53
N LEU A 101 10.16 -6.44 5.95
CA LEU A 101 10.81 -5.98 7.18
C LEU A 101 11.13 -4.47 7.12
N THR A 102 11.67 -4.00 5.99
CA THR A 102 11.97 -2.57 5.78
C THR A 102 10.72 -1.73 5.82
N GLY A 103 9.65 -2.16 5.13
CA GLY A 103 8.37 -1.45 5.10
C GLY A 103 7.72 -1.34 6.49
N VAL A 104 7.72 -2.46 7.25
CA VAL A 104 7.19 -2.46 8.64
C VAL A 104 8.04 -1.57 9.54
N ALA A 105 9.37 -1.64 9.47
CA ALA A 105 10.26 -0.79 10.26
C ALA A 105 10.07 0.70 9.93
N TYR A 106 9.89 1.03 8.65
CA TYR A 106 9.55 2.38 8.22
C TYR A 106 8.19 2.82 8.77
N GLY A 107 7.16 1.95 8.70
CA GLY A 107 5.84 2.22 9.25
C GLY A 107 5.87 2.53 10.75
N ILE A 108 6.63 1.75 11.54
CA ILE A 108 6.85 2.03 12.96
C ILE A 108 7.49 3.40 13.17
N LEU A 109 8.48 3.76 12.35
CA LEU A 109 9.15 5.04 12.45
C LEU A 109 8.19 6.20 12.10
N GLN A 110 7.38 6.06 11.05
CA GLN A 110 6.36 7.05 10.67
C GLN A 110 5.31 7.23 11.78
N MET A 111 4.89 6.15 12.43
CA MET A 111 3.99 6.21 13.57
C MET A 111 4.57 7.01 14.76
N LEU A 112 5.89 6.99 14.94
CA LEU A 112 6.56 7.72 16.02
C LEU A 112 6.79 9.21 15.68
N ILE A 113 7.00 9.53 14.38
CA ILE A 113 7.36 10.89 13.94
C ILE A 113 6.12 11.75 13.66
N ASP A 114 5.13 11.18 12.95
CA ASP A 114 3.92 11.92 12.51
C ASP A 114 2.67 11.03 12.74
N PRO A 115 2.30 10.79 14.00
CA PRO A 115 1.16 9.94 14.32
C PRO A 115 -0.17 10.62 14.00
N TYR A 116 -1.02 9.97 13.21
CA TYR A 116 -2.41 10.33 13.03
C TYR A 116 -3.29 9.13 13.39
N ILE A 117 -3.68 9.05 14.67
CA ILE A 117 -4.29 7.84 15.25
C ILE A 117 -5.58 8.26 15.94
N LEU A 118 -6.71 7.85 15.36
CA LEU A 118 -8.03 8.01 15.96
C LEU A 118 -8.43 6.74 16.75
N PHE A 119 -7.98 5.57 16.27
CA PHE A 119 -8.31 4.26 16.85
C PHE A 119 -7.07 3.36 16.96
N PRO A 120 -6.93 2.55 18.05
CA PRO A 120 -5.77 1.67 18.21
C PRO A 120 -5.57 0.68 17.07
N ALA A 121 -6.65 0.18 16.47
CA ALA A 121 -6.60 -0.76 15.37
C ALA A 121 -6.06 -0.15 14.06
N GLN A 122 -6.25 1.16 13.88
CA GLN A 122 -5.71 1.94 12.77
C GLN A 122 -4.18 1.88 12.70
N LEU A 123 -3.49 1.88 13.87
CA LEU A 123 -2.03 1.75 13.95
C LEU A 123 -1.49 0.63 13.09
N VAL A 124 -2.17 -0.47 13.11
CA VAL A 124 -1.70 -1.68 12.43
C VAL A 124 -1.98 -1.61 10.95
N ILE A 125 -3.17 -1.16 10.55
CA ILE A 125 -3.56 -1.11 9.15
C ILE A 125 -2.78 -0.01 8.43
N ASP A 126 -2.73 1.20 8.97
CA ASP A 126 -2.13 2.35 8.32
C ASP A 126 -0.60 2.37 8.36
N TYR A 127 -0.02 1.92 9.49
CA TYR A 127 1.43 2.00 9.66
C TYR A 127 2.12 0.67 9.39
N LEU A 128 1.67 -0.45 9.97
CA LEU A 128 2.38 -1.70 9.79
C LEU A 128 2.05 -2.38 8.45
N LEU A 129 0.76 -2.51 8.12
CA LEU A 129 0.34 -3.24 6.92
C LEU A 129 0.48 -2.37 5.66
N ALA A 130 0.03 -1.12 5.69
CA ALA A 130 0.11 -0.25 4.52
C ALA A 130 1.57 0.05 4.12
N PHE A 131 2.44 0.40 5.07
CA PHE A 131 3.86 0.57 4.75
C PHE A 131 4.59 -0.76 4.53
N GLY A 132 4.23 -1.81 5.26
CA GLY A 132 4.73 -3.16 5.03
C GLY A 132 4.47 -3.66 3.61
N ALA A 133 3.32 -3.31 3.02
CA ALA A 133 2.96 -3.66 1.64
C ALA A 133 3.92 -3.07 0.59
N LEU A 134 4.66 -1.99 0.90
CA LEU A 134 5.73 -1.49 0.03
C LEU A 134 6.83 -2.54 -0.20
N GLY A 135 6.98 -3.48 0.73
CA GLY A 135 7.87 -4.64 0.59
C GLY A 135 7.46 -5.64 -0.48
N LEU A 136 6.22 -5.58 -1.01
CA LEU A 136 5.78 -6.40 -2.15
C LEU A 136 6.62 -6.17 -3.41
N SER A 137 7.35 -5.06 -3.50
CA SER A 137 8.40 -4.82 -4.50
C SER A 137 9.37 -5.98 -4.61
N GLY A 138 9.61 -6.70 -3.52
CA GLY A 138 10.47 -7.86 -3.45
C GLY A 138 10.01 -9.09 -4.26
N ALA A 139 8.76 -9.11 -4.72
CA ALA A 139 8.28 -10.12 -5.65
C ALA A 139 9.01 -10.05 -7.01
N PHE A 140 9.64 -8.91 -7.32
CA PHE A 140 10.41 -8.67 -8.53
C PHE A 140 11.93 -8.71 -8.33
N ALA A 141 12.42 -9.13 -7.15
CA ALA A 141 13.86 -9.31 -6.91
C ALA A 141 14.45 -10.33 -7.92
N GLU A 142 15.69 -10.09 -8.37
CA GLU A 142 16.32 -10.90 -9.44
C GLU A 142 16.54 -12.36 -9.08
N ALA A 143 16.66 -12.68 -7.80
CA ALA A 143 16.89 -14.04 -7.33
C ALA A 143 15.77 -15.05 -7.70
N ASN A 144 14.64 -14.57 -8.19
CA ASN A 144 13.48 -15.40 -8.52
C ASN A 144 12.93 -15.09 -9.92
N THR A 145 13.22 -15.96 -10.90
CA THR A 145 12.32 -16.25 -12.01
C THR A 145 12.50 -15.51 -13.34
N GLN A 146 12.27 -16.26 -14.42
CA GLN A 146 12.23 -15.81 -15.82
C GLN A 146 11.26 -14.64 -16.03
N ASN A 147 11.62 -13.68 -16.87
CA ASN A 147 10.84 -12.45 -17.11
C ASN A 147 9.36 -12.68 -17.48
N LYS A 148 9.04 -13.78 -18.16
CA LYS A 148 7.66 -14.11 -18.56
C LYS A 148 6.77 -14.41 -17.33
N LEU A 149 7.30 -15.14 -16.35
CA LEU A 149 6.56 -15.46 -15.14
C LEU A 149 6.36 -14.21 -14.25
N LYS A 150 7.34 -13.29 -14.21
CA LYS A 150 7.20 -12.02 -13.50
C LYS A 150 6.10 -11.13 -14.07
N ASN A 151 5.96 -11.09 -15.39
CA ASN A 151 4.89 -10.32 -16.04
C ASN A 151 3.51 -10.88 -15.70
N ASN A 152 3.34 -12.20 -15.75
CA ASN A 152 2.09 -12.84 -15.36
C ASN A 152 1.79 -12.63 -13.88
N LEU A 153 2.80 -12.77 -13.01
CA LEU A 153 2.66 -12.53 -11.57
C LEU A 153 2.19 -11.10 -11.28
N PHE A 154 2.78 -10.11 -11.96
CA PHE A 154 2.35 -8.70 -11.83
C PHE A 154 0.88 -8.52 -12.15
N THR A 155 0.46 -8.98 -13.34
CA THR A 155 -0.93 -8.83 -13.80
C THR A 155 -1.91 -9.57 -12.89
N ILE A 156 -1.54 -10.80 -12.44
CA ILE A 156 -2.37 -11.59 -11.53
C ILE A 156 -2.52 -10.91 -10.17
N LEU A 157 -1.42 -10.48 -9.55
CA LEU A 157 -1.46 -9.87 -8.22
C LEU A 157 -2.20 -8.52 -8.24
N LEU A 158 -1.92 -7.68 -9.22
CA LEU A 158 -2.60 -6.39 -9.36
C LEU A 158 -4.09 -6.58 -9.68
N GLY A 159 -4.41 -7.52 -10.57
CA GLY A 159 -5.77 -7.90 -10.88
C GLY A 159 -6.52 -8.44 -9.66
N TYR A 160 -5.87 -9.27 -8.84
CA TYR A 160 -6.46 -9.79 -7.60
C TYR A 160 -6.77 -8.66 -6.59
N MET A 161 -5.85 -7.69 -6.43
CA MET A 161 -6.08 -6.53 -5.55
C MET A 161 -7.30 -5.72 -6.00
N PHE A 162 -7.43 -5.47 -7.29
CA PHE A 162 -8.59 -4.75 -7.83
C PHE A 162 -9.89 -5.60 -7.73
N ALA A 163 -9.81 -6.92 -7.94
CA ALA A 163 -10.94 -7.82 -7.76
C ALA A 163 -11.46 -7.79 -6.32
N MET A 164 -10.54 -7.79 -5.35
CA MET A 164 -10.89 -7.69 -3.93
C MET A 164 -11.60 -6.36 -3.63
N LEU A 165 -11.06 -5.23 -4.08
CA LEU A 165 -11.68 -3.92 -3.87
C LEU A 165 -13.02 -3.77 -4.57
N SER A 166 -13.15 -4.25 -5.80
CA SER A 166 -14.43 -4.21 -6.53
C SER A 166 -15.48 -5.11 -5.91
N GLY A 167 -15.08 -6.32 -5.49
CA GLY A 167 -15.96 -7.24 -4.78
C GLY A 167 -16.48 -6.65 -3.48
N LEU A 168 -15.59 -6.01 -2.70
CA LEU A 168 -15.95 -5.32 -1.47
C LEU A 168 -16.93 -4.16 -1.75
N PHE A 169 -16.66 -3.36 -2.78
CA PHE A 169 -17.51 -2.24 -3.17
C PHE A 169 -18.93 -2.70 -3.54
N PHE A 170 -19.06 -3.67 -4.44
CA PHE A 170 -20.37 -4.14 -4.86
C PHE A 170 -21.11 -4.90 -3.76
N PHE A 171 -20.39 -5.60 -2.89
CA PHE A 171 -20.99 -6.28 -1.74
C PHE A 171 -21.58 -5.28 -0.73
N THR A 172 -20.85 -4.21 -0.39
CA THR A 172 -21.35 -3.18 0.55
C THR A 172 -22.51 -2.38 -0.04
N ASN A 173 -22.41 -1.99 -1.31
CA ASN A 173 -23.50 -1.24 -1.97
C ASN A 173 -24.77 -2.08 -2.20
N HIS A 174 -24.67 -3.40 -2.26
CA HIS A 174 -25.87 -4.26 -2.36
C HIS A 174 -26.62 -4.34 -1.03
N ILE A 175 -25.91 -4.16 0.08
CA ILE A 175 -26.52 -4.14 1.42
C ILE A 175 -27.19 -2.80 1.71
N ASP A 176 -26.60 -1.69 1.25
CA ASP A 176 -27.12 -0.33 1.39
C ASP A 176 -28.00 -0.01 0.19
N SER A 177 -29.30 -0.30 0.30
CA SER A 177 -30.28 -0.21 -0.82
C SER A 177 -30.56 1.21 -1.36
N GLU A 178 -29.89 2.25 -0.88
CA GLU A 178 -30.05 3.65 -1.31
C GLU A 178 -29.06 4.10 -2.40
N SER A 179 -28.10 3.25 -2.80
CA SER A 179 -27.13 3.65 -3.83
C SER A 179 -27.79 3.77 -5.21
N SER A 180 -27.71 4.94 -5.82
CA SER A 180 -28.29 5.17 -7.14
C SER A 180 -27.62 4.27 -8.20
N LEU A 181 -28.42 3.80 -9.19
CA LEU A 181 -27.92 2.98 -10.31
C LEU A 181 -26.71 3.65 -11.01
N ASN A 182 -26.72 4.98 -11.15
CA ASN A 182 -25.65 5.75 -11.77
C ASN A 182 -24.32 5.63 -11.02
N TYR A 183 -24.37 5.53 -9.69
CA TYR A 183 -23.18 5.40 -8.85
C TYR A 183 -22.51 4.03 -9.05
N ASN A 184 -23.29 2.96 -9.08
CA ASN A 184 -22.80 1.62 -9.36
C ASN A 184 -22.21 1.48 -10.76
N ILE A 185 -22.80 2.13 -11.75
CA ILE A 185 -22.27 2.17 -13.12
C ILE A 185 -20.94 2.91 -13.16
N LEU A 186 -20.84 4.08 -12.51
CA LEU A 186 -19.60 4.85 -12.46
C LEU A 186 -18.43 4.04 -11.90
N PHE A 187 -18.63 3.40 -10.73
CA PHE A 187 -17.59 2.57 -10.12
C PHE A 187 -17.32 1.29 -10.91
N GLY A 188 -18.32 0.70 -11.54
CA GLY A 188 -18.13 -0.43 -12.45
C GLY A 188 -17.22 -0.08 -13.63
N VAL A 189 -17.43 1.06 -14.26
CA VAL A 189 -16.54 1.57 -15.34
C VAL A 189 -15.15 1.88 -14.81
N LEU A 190 -15.04 2.49 -13.63
CA LEU A 190 -13.75 2.78 -12.99
C LEU A 190 -12.95 1.50 -12.75
N PHE A 191 -13.56 0.47 -12.14
CA PHE A 191 -12.88 -0.81 -11.92
C PHE A 191 -12.50 -1.51 -13.23
N ALA A 192 -13.39 -1.48 -14.24
CA ALA A 192 -13.05 -2.03 -15.56
C ALA A 192 -11.84 -1.32 -16.19
N ALA A 193 -11.76 0.02 -16.06
CA ALA A 193 -10.61 0.80 -16.51
C ALA A 193 -9.33 0.45 -15.74
N LEU A 194 -9.41 0.24 -14.43
CA LEU A 194 -8.27 -0.19 -13.61
C LEU A 194 -7.78 -1.59 -14.00
N TYR A 195 -8.68 -2.53 -14.29
CA TYR A 195 -8.31 -3.85 -14.83
C TYR A 195 -7.62 -3.75 -16.18
N ALA A 196 -8.18 -2.97 -17.10
CA ALA A 196 -7.56 -2.73 -18.40
C ALA A 196 -6.18 -2.10 -18.26
N ALA A 197 -6.03 -1.10 -17.38
CA ALA A 197 -4.74 -0.48 -17.08
C ALA A 197 -3.73 -1.48 -16.51
N ALA A 198 -4.14 -2.37 -15.59
CA ALA A 198 -3.26 -3.41 -15.04
C ALA A 198 -2.72 -4.35 -16.14
N ILE A 199 -3.59 -4.76 -17.07
CA ILE A 199 -3.21 -5.60 -18.21
C ILE A 199 -2.24 -4.84 -19.12
N ILE A 200 -2.60 -3.60 -19.51
CA ILE A 200 -1.78 -2.76 -20.40
C ILE A 200 -0.40 -2.51 -19.79
N ILE A 201 -0.33 -2.10 -18.52
CA ILE A 201 0.94 -1.88 -17.80
C ILE A 201 1.75 -3.18 -17.74
N GLY A 202 1.12 -4.31 -17.46
CA GLY A 202 1.77 -5.62 -17.42
C GLY A 202 2.49 -5.98 -18.72
N PHE A 203 1.89 -5.63 -19.87
CA PHE A 203 2.48 -5.89 -21.18
C PHE A 203 3.45 -4.81 -21.66
N MET A 204 3.15 -3.53 -21.45
CA MET A 204 3.90 -2.41 -22.00
C MET A 204 5.14 -2.04 -21.17
N VAL A 205 5.03 -2.08 -19.86
CA VAL A 205 6.16 -1.73 -18.97
C VAL A 205 7.13 -2.90 -18.91
N LYS A 206 8.32 -2.71 -19.48
CA LYS A 206 9.39 -3.73 -19.46
C LYS A 206 10.30 -3.61 -18.23
N ASP A 207 10.31 -2.47 -17.57
CA ASP A 207 11.15 -2.19 -16.42
C ASP A 207 10.62 -2.88 -15.15
N ASN A 208 11.40 -3.79 -14.60
CA ASN A 208 11.02 -4.54 -13.41
C ASN A 208 10.95 -3.67 -12.14
N LEU A 209 11.73 -2.60 -12.04
CA LEU A 209 11.65 -1.66 -10.90
C LEU A 209 10.32 -0.91 -10.91
N VAL A 210 9.90 -0.43 -12.08
CA VAL A 210 8.61 0.26 -12.22
C VAL A 210 7.45 -0.69 -11.87
N LYS A 211 7.48 -1.95 -12.34
CA LYS A 211 6.46 -2.94 -11.97
C LYS A 211 6.46 -3.25 -10.48
N ALA A 212 7.64 -3.44 -9.90
CA ALA A 212 7.81 -3.67 -8.46
C ALA A 212 7.21 -2.53 -7.65
N TYR A 213 7.49 -1.29 -8.05
CA TYR A 213 6.97 -0.09 -7.40
C TYR A 213 5.45 0.01 -7.51
N ILE A 214 4.89 -0.16 -8.72
CA ILE A 214 3.42 -0.11 -8.93
C ILE A 214 2.71 -1.16 -8.07
N LEU A 215 3.20 -2.40 -8.03
CA LEU A 215 2.62 -3.46 -7.22
C LEU A 215 2.66 -3.12 -5.72
N ALA A 216 3.78 -2.61 -5.24
CA ALA A 216 3.97 -2.23 -3.85
C ALA A 216 3.03 -1.08 -3.44
N VAL A 217 2.90 -0.06 -4.28
CA VAL A 217 1.98 1.06 -4.08
C VAL A 217 0.52 0.60 -4.12
N ALA A 218 0.16 -0.32 -5.03
CA ALA A 218 -1.17 -0.89 -5.07
C ALA A 218 -1.49 -1.66 -3.77
N GLY A 219 -0.54 -2.40 -3.22
CA GLY A 219 -0.67 -3.05 -1.92
C GLY A 219 -0.91 -2.04 -0.79
N ARG A 220 -0.13 -0.96 -0.74
CA ARG A 220 -0.35 0.14 0.21
C ARG A 220 -1.74 0.76 0.04
N TYR A 221 -2.16 1.00 -1.18
CA TYR A 221 -3.48 1.56 -1.49
C TYR A 221 -4.62 0.68 -0.95
N VAL A 222 -4.53 -0.65 -1.11
CA VAL A 222 -5.54 -1.58 -0.57
C VAL A 222 -5.69 -1.41 0.95
N PHE A 223 -4.60 -1.38 1.70
CA PHE A 223 -4.67 -1.20 3.15
C PHE A 223 -5.14 0.20 3.55
N ALA A 224 -4.74 1.25 2.83
CA ALA A 224 -5.22 2.60 3.06
C ALA A 224 -6.75 2.71 2.80
N VAL A 225 -7.26 2.05 1.76
CA VAL A 225 -8.71 1.98 1.48
C VAL A 225 -9.45 1.24 2.60
N LEU A 226 -8.92 0.10 3.07
CA LEU A 226 -9.53 -0.64 4.17
C LEU A 226 -9.56 0.18 5.45
N SER A 227 -8.48 0.88 5.77
CA SER A 227 -8.43 1.77 6.94
C SER A 227 -9.43 2.93 6.80
N GLY A 228 -9.43 3.61 5.67
CA GLY A 228 -10.34 4.72 5.41
C GLY A 228 -11.81 4.31 5.48
N TRP A 229 -12.15 3.13 4.96
CA TRP A 229 -13.49 2.59 5.06
C TRP A 229 -13.90 2.26 6.49
N ILE A 230 -13.01 1.68 7.29
CA ILE A 230 -13.32 1.22 8.65
C ILE A 230 -13.34 2.38 9.65
N PHE A 231 -12.38 3.32 9.55
CA PHE A 231 -12.12 4.31 10.61
C PHE A 231 -12.50 5.74 10.21
N PHE A 232 -12.60 6.05 8.92
CA PHE A 232 -12.80 7.42 8.42
C PHE A 232 -14.12 7.61 7.68
N GLY A 233 -15.08 6.71 7.89
CA GLY A 233 -16.39 6.80 7.23
C GLY A 233 -17.17 8.07 7.56
N SER A 234 -16.97 8.63 8.76
CA SER A 234 -17.59 9.91 9.19
C SER A 234 -17.08 11.12 8.40
N TYR A 235 -15.93 11.02 7.74
CA TYR A 235 -15.39 12.07 6.86
C TYR A 235 -15.84 11.94 5.41
N ALA A 236 -16.75 11.00 5.12
CA ALA A 236 -17.28 10.85 3.75
C ALA A 236 -17.99 12.15 3.33
N TRP A 237 -17.81 12.52 2.06
CA TRP A 237 -18.47 13.69 1.49
C TRP A 237 -20.00 13.48 1.48
N ASP A 238 -20.75 14.58 1.53
CA ASP A 238 -22.21 14.54 1.51
C ASP A 238 -22.74 13.69 0.35
N GLY A 239 -23.59 12.72 0.68
CA GLY A 239 -24.13 11.76 -0.29
C GLY A 239 -23.18 10.64 -0.73
N TRP A 240 -21.97 10.53 -0.12
CA TRP A 240 -21.02 9.45 -0.40
C TRP A 240 -21.04 8.41 0.74
N GLY A 241 -20.93 7.13 0.36
CA GLY A 241 -20.67 6.08 1.35
C GLY A 241 -19.21 6.06 1.79
N ALA A 242 -18.93 5.48 2.96
CA ALA A 242 -17.58 5.41 3.53
C ALA A 242 -16.55 4.73 2.60
N LEU A 243 -16.92 3.64 1.94
CA LEU A 243 -16.02 2.92 1.04
C LEU A 243 -15.72 3.67 -0.26
N PRO A 244 -16.70 4.22 -0.99
CA PRO A 244 -16.44 5.07 -2.16
C PRO A 244 -15.58 6.29 -1.83
N TYR A 245 -15.87 6.95 -0.71
CA TYR A 245 -15.02 8.04 -0.21
C TYR A 245 -13.58 7.58 -0.02
N SER A 246 -13.37 6.48 0.70
CA SER A 246 -12.05 5.95 0.97
C SER A 246 -11.29 5.56 -0.31
N LEU A 247 -11.98 4.95 -1.30
CA LEU A 247 -11.39 4.63 -2.59
C LEU A 247 -10.86 5.87 -3.29
N VAL A 248 -11.66 6.93 -3.39
CA VAL A 248 -11.26 8.14 -4.11
C VAL A 248 -10.23 8.95 -3.31
N TYR A 249 -10.47 9.16 -2.03
CA TYR A 249 -9.59 9.94 -1.17
C TYR A 249 -8.15 9.39 -1.16
N ASN A 250 -8.01 8.09 -0.91
CA ASN A 250 -6.70 7.45 -0.88
C ASN A 250 -6.04 7.39 -2.28
N ALA A 251 -6.83 7.27 -3.35
CA ALA A 251 -6.31 7.30 -4.71
C ALA A 251 -5.64 8.65 -5.04
N ILE A 252 -6.23 9.76 -4.61
CA ILE A 252 -5.73 11.09 -4.95
C ILE A 252 -4.29 11.28 -4.50
N TYR A 253 -3.96 11.03 -3.23
CA TYR A 253 -2.60 11.30 -2.75
C TYR A 253 -1.61 10.17 -3.05
N ILE A 254 -2.03 8.90 -2.97
CA ILE A 254 -1.14 7.75 -3.22
C ILE A 254 -0.76 7.70 -4.70
N PHE A 255 -1.73 7.82 -5.61
CA PHE A 255 -1.44 7.73 -7.04
C PHE A 255 -0.83 9.01 -7.60
N ALA A 256 -1.05 10.19 -6.99
CA ALA A 256 -0.33 11.40 -7.36
C ALA A 256 1.19 11.24 -7.11
N GLU A 257 1.59 10.80 -5.91
CA GLU A 257 3.00 10.50 -5.62
C GLU A 257 3.54 9.39 -6.55
N ALA A 258 2.75 8.33 -6.77
CA ALA A 258 3.14 7.23 -7.62
C ALA A 258 3.37 7.67 -9.07
N ALA A 259 2.50 8.51 -9.62
CA ALA A 259 2.63 9.02 -10.99
C ALA A 259 3.90 9.84 -11.17
N VAL A 260 4.17 10.79 -10.26
CA VAL A 260 5.40 11.59 -10.26
C VAL A 260 6.62 10.67 -10.18
N THR A 261 6.60 9.70 -9.28
CA THR A 261 7.69 8.74 -9.10
C THR A 261 7.95 7.90 -10.36
N VAL A 262 6.89 7.39 -10.99
CA VAL A 262 7.02 6.61 -12.24
C VAL A 262 7.61 7.47 -13.36
N VAL A 263 7.16 8.72 -13.52
CA VAL A 263 7.73 9.65 -14.51
C VAL A 263 9.22 9.84 -14.26
N ILE A 264 9.64 10.05 -13.01
CA ILE A 264 11.06 10.21 -12.65
C ILE A 264 11.86 8.92 -12.94
N LEU A 265 11.31 7.74 -12.60
CA LEU A 265 11.95 6.45 -12.88
C LEU A 265 12.14 6.17 -14.38
N LEU A 266 11.28 6.72 -15.23
CA LEU A 266 11.39 6.56 -16.69
C LEU A 266 12.49 7.44 -17.31
N LEU A 267 13.01 8.45 -16.59
CA LEU A 267 14.08 9.29 -17.07
C LEU A 267 15.39 8.49 -17.25
N PRO A 268 16.05 8.56 -18.42
CA PRO A 268 17.26 7.77 -18.70
C PRO A 268 18.38 7.91 -17.65
N PRO A 269 18.70 9.13 -17.15
CA PRO A 269 19.76 9.27 -16.14
C PRO A 269 19.38 8.59 -14.82
N VAL A 270 18.10 8.67 -14.41
CA VAL A 270 17.62 8.03 -13.17
C VAL A 270 17.68 6.49 -13.30
N ARG A 271 17.23 5.95 -14.43
CA ARG A 271 17.33 4.49 -14.68
C ARG A 271 18.78 4.00 -14.61
N LYS A 272 19.71 4.73 -15.22
CA LYS A 272 21.13 4.40 -15.15
C LYS A 272 21.65 4.40 -13.72
N THR A 273 21.32 5.43 -12.95
CA THR A 273 21.72 5.55 -11.54
C THR A 273 21.10 4.44 -10.69
N MET A 274 19.80 4.13 -10.87
CA MET A 274 19.15 3.03 -10.15
C MET A 274 19.79 1.66 -10.45
N THR A 275 20.21 1.45 -11.70
CA THR A 275 20.94 0.24 -12.07
C THR A 275 22.32 0.18 -11.41
N GLN A 276 23.06 1.30 -11.32
CA GLN A 276 24.34 1.36 -10.63
C GLN A 276 24.20 1.09 -9.13
N ILE A 277 23.22 1.71 -8.48
CA ILE A 277 22.95 1.48 -7.05
C ILE A 277 22.56 0.01 -6.80
N LYS A 278 21.74 -0.57 -7.69
CA LYS A 278 21.40 -1.99 -7.61
C LYS A 278 22.63 -2.89 -7.70
N ASN A 279 23.50 -2.63 -8.66
CA ASN A 279 24.73 -3.40 -8.82
C ASN A 279 25.63 -3.26 -7.58
N LEU A 280 25.73 -2.05 -7.01
CA LEU A 280 26.42 -1.82 -5.74
C LEU A 280 25.78 -2.57 -4.56
N ALA A 281 24.46 -2.60 -4.49
CA ALA A 281 23.73 -3.31 -3.44
C ALA A 281 23.95 -4.84 -3.52
N LEU A 282 24.04 -5.39 -4.72
CA LEU A 282 24.15 -6.83 -4.98
C LEU A 282 25.60 -7.34 -5.18
N SER A 283 26.59 -6.44 -5.33
CA SER A 283 28.02 -6.88 -5.34
C SER A 283 28.42 -7.48 -3.99
N ASP A 284 29.31 -8.42 -3.98
CA ASP A 284 29.86 -9.04 -2.77
C ASP A 284 30.67 -8.05 -1.90
#